data_1b315806d5652d84c2f32591e4fa4d8a
#
_entry.id   1b315806d5652d84c2f32591e4fa4d8a
#
_cell.length_a   1.000
_cell.length_b   1.000
_cell.length_c   1.000
_cell.angle_alpha   90.00
_cell.angle_beta   90.00
_cell.angle_gamma   90.00
#
_symmetry.space_group_name_H-M   'P 1'
#
loop_
_entity.id
_entity.type
_entity.pdbx_description
1 polymer ?
#
loop_
_entity_poly.entity_id
_entity_poly.type
_entity_poly.pdbx_seq_one_letter_code
_entity_poly.pdbx_strand_id
1 'polypeptide(L)'
;KGHQLERLVACDIIIKSPGIANTSEVLQALTDAGKEIIGEIEWAYRNADGKIIGITGSNGKTTTTGLCHHFLQAAGMDAAKVDNVGEGFCHFLAEHNAAWYVCELSSFQLEDVETFRPRIGILLNITPDHLDRYEYSLDKYAHAKRRMMRNMTEEDTLIYNAMDPVTVAKVIGAESEERLWSIRETDLIGDDKVYVKDDLVLDLSTS
;
A
#
# COMPACT_ATOMS: atom_id res chain seq x y z
N LYS A 1 -11.35 6.13 27.22
CA LYS A 1 -10.28 5.70 28.15
C LYS A 1 -9.02 6.37 27.65
N GLY A 2 -8.39 7.23 28.46
CA GLY A 2 -7.19 7.97 28.07
C GLY A 2 -5.96 7.06 27.94
N HIS A 3 -5.00 7.46 27.11
CA HIS A 3 -3.69 6.81 27.03
C HIS A 3 -2.90 7.10 28.32
N GLN A 4 -2.25 6.09 28.86
CA GLN A 4 -1.37 6.25 30.02
C GLN A 4 0.04 6.55 29.50
N LEU A 5 0.37 7.83 29.34
CA LEU A 5 1.63 8.29 28.75
C LEU A 5 2.86 7.66 29.42
N GLU A 6 2.87 7.55 30.75
CA GLU A 6 3.97 6.93 31.50
C GLU A 6 4.26 5.49 31.07
N ARG A 7 3.21 4.72 30.79
CA ARG A 7 3.36 3.34 30.30
C ARG A 7 3.87 3.29 28.87
N LEU A 8 3.44 4.22 28.02
CA LEU A 8 3.89 4.31 26.63
C LEU A 8 5.36 4.72 26.55
N VAL A 9 5.79 5.67 27.38
CA VAL A 9 7.20 6.08 27.45
C VAL A 9 8.13 4.95 27.89
N ALA A 10 7.61 3.97 28.63
CA ALA A 10 8.38 2.79 29.03
C ALA A 10 8.56 1.73 27.92
N CYS A 11 7.85 1.86 26.80
CA CYS A 11 7.99 0.96 25.65
C CYS A 11 9.14 1.40 24.74
N ASP A 12 9.78 0.45 24.05
CA ASP A 12 10.85 0.74 23.08
C ASP A 12 10.26 1.26 21.77
N ILE A 13 9.17 0.66 21.29
CA ILE A 13 8.48 1.00 20.05
C ILE A 13 6.99 1.23 20.33
N ILE A 14 6.43 2.23 19.70
CA ILE A 14 5.00 2.55 19.73
C ILE A 14 4.39 2.22 18.37
N ILE A 15 3.48 1.26 18.33
CA ILE A 15 2.71 0.96 17.13
C ILE A 15 1.43 1.78 17.15
N LYS A 16 1.32 2.69 16.20
CA LYS A 16 0.21 3.64 16.08
C LYS A 16 -0.89 3.11 15.17
N SER A 17 -2.14 3.21 15.63
CA SER A 17 -3.29 3.02 14.73
C SER A 17 -3.38 4.15 13.70
N PRO A 18 -3.70 3.87 12.42
CA PRO A 18 -3.84 4.88 11.37
C PRO A 18 -4.87 5.98 11.67
N GLY A 19 -5.86 5.67 12.52
CA GLY A 19 -6.87 6.62 12.97
C GLY A 19 -6.38 7.71 13.92
N ILE A 20 -5.18 7.55 14.51
CA ILE A 20 -4.61 8.55 15.43
C ILE A 20 -3.83 9.56 14.58
N ALA A 21 -4.24 10.83 14.66
CA ALA A 21 -3.57 11.90 13.94
C ALA A 21 -2.15 12.12 14.49
N ASN A 22 -1.18 12.35 13.60
CA ASN A 22 0.22 12.62 13.96
C ASN A 22 0.40 13.90 14.80
N THR A 23 -0.60 14.79 14.78
CA THR A 23 -0.66 16.02 15.57
C THR A 23 -1.24 15.81 16.98
N SER A 24 -1.56 14.58 17.40
CA SER A 24 -2.13 14.35 18.73
C SER A 24 -1.09 14.62 19.82
N GLU A 25 -1.53 15.22 20.94
CA GLU A 25 -0.68 15.57 22.08
C GLU A 25 0.12 14.37 22.63
N VAL A 26 -0.49 13.19 22.61
CA VAL A 26 0.17 11.95 23.08
C VAL A 26 1.34 11.57 22.16
N LEU A 27 1.14 11.63 20.83
CA LEU A 27 2.22 11.32 19.90
C LEU A 27 3.33 12.36 19.93
N GLN A 28 2.98 13.64 20.08
CA GLN A 28 3.95 14.70 20.26
C GLN A 28 4.81 14.46 21.50
N ALA A 29 4.19 14.16 22.65
CA ALA A 29 4.91 13.88 23.88
C ALA A 29 5.82 12.62 23.78
N LEU A 30 5.41 11.61 23.03
CA LEU A 30 6.22 10.42 22.77
C LEU A 30 7.41 10.74 21.85
N THR A 31 7.19 11.57 20.83
CA THR A 31 8.26 12.06 19.95
C THR A 31 9.29 12.87 20.73
N ASP A 32 8.82 13.78 21.60
CA ASP A 32 9.69 14.61 22.46
C ASP A 32 10.49 13.74 23.45
N ALA A 33 9.91 12.60 23.85
CA ALA A 33 10.59 11.59 24.68
C ALA A 33 11.54 10.68 23.86
N GLY A 34 11.72 10.92 22.56
CA GLY A 34 12.62 10.16 21.69
C GLY A 34 12.15 8.75 21.39
N LYS A 35 10.84 8.49 21.45
CA LYS A 35 10.29 7.16 21.15
C LYS A 35 10.10 6.94 19.66
N GLU A 36 10.43 5.73 19.20
CA GLU A 36 10.12 5.30 17.86
C GLU A 36 8.61 5.05 17.73
N ILE A 37 7.96 5.76 16.80
CA ILE A 37 6.53 5.64 16.53
C ILE A 37 6.36 5.17 15.09
N ILE A 38 5.79 3.98 14.90
CA ILE A 38 5.57 3.40 13.57
C ILE A 38 4.11 3.02 13.36
N GLY A 39 3.69 2.93 12.11
CA GLY A 39 2.37 2.40 11.75
C GLY A 39 2.33 0.87 11.80
N GLU A 40 1.12 0.32 11.84
CA GLU A 40 0.88 -1.12 11.80
C GLU A 40 1.53 -1.77 10.58
N ILE A 41 1.38 -1.16 9.40
CA ILE A 41 1.94 -1.68 8.13
C ILE A 41 3.46 -1.72 8.16
N GLU A 42 4.09 -0.69 8.73
CA GLU A 42 5.54 -0.66 8.89
C GLU A 42 6.04 -1.77 9.81
N TRP A 43 5.36 -1.96 10.96
CA TRP A 43 5.72 -3.02 11.90
C TRP A 43 5.53 -4.41 11.26
N ALA A 44 4.41 -4.63 10.60
CA ALA A 44 4.13 -5.88 9.93
C ALA A 44 5.15 -6.17 8.83
N TYR A 45 5.51 -5.18 8.01
CA TYR A 45 6.54 -5.29 6.99
C TYR A 45 7.90 -5.73 7.57
N ARG A 46 8.32 -5.11 8.68
CA ARG A 46 9.60 -5.44 9.35
C ARG A 46 9.65 -6.86 9.92
N ASN A 47 8.49 -7.51 10.10
CA ASN A 47 8.37 -8.84 10.69
C ASN A 47 7.83 -9.89 9.70
N ALA A 48 7.50 -9.52 8.47
CA ALA A 48 7.03 -10.43 7.44
C ALA A 48 8.20 -11.03 6.66
N ASP A 49 8.22 -12.34 6.47
CA ASP A 49 9.23 -13.04 5.67
C ASP A 49 8.86 -13.12 4.18
N GLY A 50 7.58 -12.95 3.85
CA GLY A 50 7.06 -13.06 2.48
C GLY A 50 7.13 -11.77 1.69
N LYS A 51 6.89 -11.88 0.37
CA LYS A 51 6.83 -10.74 -0.55
C LYS A 51 5.48 -10.04 -0.45
N ILE A 52 5.47 -8.73 -0.64
CA ILE A 52 4.24 -7.92 -0.55
C ILE A 52 3.80 -7.44 -1.93
N ILE A 53 2.51 -7.59 -2.20
CA ILE A 53 1.79 -6.87 -3.24
C ILE A 53 0.98 -5.79 -2.52
N GLY A 54 1.40 -4.53 -2.65
CA GLY A 54 0.71 -3.40 -2.04
C GLY A 54 -0.28 -2.77 -3.02
N ILE A 55 -1.54 -2.64 -2.63
CA ILE A 55 -2.61 -2.12 -3.48
C ILE A 55 -3.22 -0.88 -2.84
N THR A 56 -3.13 0.26 -3.51
CA THR A 56 -3.72 1.51 -3.06
C THR A 56 -4.48 2.22 -4.19
N GLY A 57 -5.24 3.22 -3.83
CA GLY A 57 -6.08 4.02 -4.72
C GLY A 57 -7.24 4.63 -3.97
N SER A 58 -8.00 5.50 -4.58
CA SER A 58 -9.24 6.00 -4.01
C SER A 58 -10.31 4.90 -4.05
N ASN A 59 -10.53 4.31 -5.21
CA ASN A 59 -11.55 3.29 -5.44
C ASN A 59 -10.96 1.98 -5.99
N GLY A 60 -11.67 0.86 -5.77
CA GLY A 60 -11.33 -0.44 -6.36
C GLY A 60 -10.34 -1.29 -5.56
N LYS A 61 -9.79 -0.79 -4.45
CA LYS A 61 -8.79 -1.51 -3.64
C LYS A 61 -9.23 -2.91 -3.23
N THR A 62 -10.35 -3.04 -2.55
CA THR A 62 -10.87 -4.32 -2.01
C THR A 62 -11.09 -5.34 -3.12
N THR A 63 -11.69 -4.92 -4.23
CA THR A 63 -11.92 -5.79 -5.39
C THR A 63 -10.62 -6.28 -6.00
N THR A 64 -9.66 -5.37 -6.23
CA THR A 64 -8.35 -5.72 -6.81
C THR A 64 -7.55 -6.62 -5.88
N THR A 65 -7.56 -6.33 -4.56
CA THR A 65 -6.90 -7.17 -3.55
C THR A 65 -7.48 -8.60 -3.56
N GLY A 66 -8.82 -8.72 -3.60
CA GLY A 66 -9.49 -10.01 -3.70
C GLY A 66 -9.14 -10.77 -4.97
N LEU A 67 -9.12 -10.10 -6.13
CA LEU A 67 -8.74 -10.72 -7.41
C LEU A 67 -7.28 -11.17 -7.43
N CYS A 68 -6.34 -10.32 -7.01
CA CYS A 68 -4.92 -10.67 -6.94
C CYS A 68 -4.70 -11.90 -6.05
N HIS A 69 -5.30 -11.91 -4.87
CA HIS A 69 -5.23 -13.06 -3.97
C HIS A 69 -5.81 -14.33 -4.61
N HIS A 70 -6.98 -14.22 -5.24
CA HIS A 70 -7.62 -15.36 -5.92
C HIS A 70 -6.72 -15.93 -7.03
N PHE A 71 -6.10 -15.09 -7.86
CA PHE A 71 -5.22 -15.55 -8.92
C PHE A 71 -3.96 -16.23 -8.40
N LEU A 72 -3.35 -15.71 -7.33
CA LEU A 72 -2.21 -16.36 -6.71
C LEU A 72 -2.57 -17.74 -6.16
N GLN A 73 -3.72 -17.85 -5.47
CA GLN A 73 -4.21 -19.13 -4.99
C GLN A 73 -4.52 -20.12 -6.12
N ALA A 74 -5.18 -19.66 -7.19
CA ALA A 74 -5.49 -20.48 -8.35
C ALA A 74 -4.20 -20.98 -9.07
N ALA A 75 -3.12 -20.20 -9.00
CA ALA A 75 -1.79 -20.60 -9.47
C ALA A 75 -1.03 -21.51 -8.49
N GLY A 76 -1.66 -21.93 -7.38
CA GLY A 76 -1.04 -22.80 -6.37
C GLY A 76 0.02 -22.09 -5.50
N MET A 77 0.03 -20.76 -5.48
CA MET A 77 0.97 -19.98 -4.67
C MET A 77 0.45 -19.84 -3.24
N ASP A 78 1.36 -19.91 -2.28
CA ASP A 78 1.07 -19.59 -0.88
C ASP A 78 0.91 -18.08 -0.73
N ALA A 79 -0.33 -17.62 -0.65
CA ALA A 79 -0.68 -16.20 -0.59
C ALA A 79 -1.77 -15.93 0.47
N ALA A 80 -1.57 -14.87 1.21
CA ALA A 80 -2.53 -14.34 2.18
C ALA A 80 -3.09 -13.00 1.72
N LYS A 81 -4.40 -12.81 1.94
CA LYS A 81 -5.06 -11.51 1.76
C LYS A 81 -5.07 -10.77 3.09
N VAL A 82 -4.58 -9.54 3.07
CA VAL A 82 -4.53 -8.66 4.23
C VAL A 82 -5.32 -7.40 3.93
N ASP A 83 -6.37 -7.17 4.70
CA ASP A 83 -7.29 -6.07 4.48
C ASP A 83 -6.99 -4.88 5.41
N ASN A 84 -7.35 -3.68 4.95
CA ASN A 84 -7.35 -2.47 5.78
C ASN A 84 -8.45 -2.52 6.86
N VAL A 85 -9.52 -3.31 6.62
CA VAL A 85 -10.66 -3.50 7.53
C VAL A 85 -10.87 -4.99 7.72
N GLY A 86 -10.94 -5.42 8.97
CA GLY A 86 -11.08 -6.84 9.31
C GLY A 86 -9.82 -7.40 9.95
N GLU A 87 -9.25 -8.43 9.36
CA GLU A 87 -8.01 -9.02 9.85
C GLU A 87 -6.80 -8.19 9.39
N GLY A 88 -6.25 -7.40 10.30
CA GLY A 88 -5.08 -6.56 10.05
C GLY A 88 -3.81 -7.38 9.82
N PHE A 89 -2.81 -6.79 9.16
CA PHE A 89 -1.57 -7.47 8.81
C PHE A 89 -0.82 -8.00 10.05
N CYS A 90 -0.78 -7.23 11.11
CA CYS A 90 -0.17 -7.64 12.37
C CYS A 90 -0.87 -8.85 12.99
N HIS A 91 -2.20 -8.91 12.92
CA HIS A 91 -2.96 -10.02 13.45
C HIS A 91 -2.68 -11.30 12.66
N PHE A 92 -2.68 -11.21 11.34
CA PHE A 92 -2.34 -12.35 10.48
C PHE A 92 -0.95 -12.91 10.81
N LEU A 93 0.06 -12.04 10.91
CA LEU A 93 1.44 -12.45 11.22
C LEU A 93 1.62 -13.07 12.61
N ALA A 94 0.74 -12.76 13.57
CA ALA A 94 0.78 -13.38 14.89
C ALA A 94 0.44 -14.87 14.87
N GLU A 95 -0.29 -15.33 13.86
CA GLU A 95 -0.80 -16.71 13.76
C GLU A 95 -0.22 -17.46 12.56
N HIS A 96 0.13 -16.76 11.47
CA HIS A 96 0.47 -17.36 10.19
C HIS A 96 1.61 -16.62 9.49
N ASN A 97 2.29 -17.32 8.58
CA ASN A 97 3.19 -16.75 7.59
C ASN A 97 2.75 -17.17 6.19
N ALA A 98 3.08 -16.38 5.17
CA ALA A 98 2.81 -16.70 3.78
C ALA A 98 3.98 -16.27 2.88
N ALA A 99 4.13 -16.91 1.73
CA ALA A 99 5.15 -16.51 0.75
C ALA A 99 4.81 -15.18 0.07
N TRP A 100 3.51 -14.84 -0.01
CA TRP A 100 3.01 -13.59 -0.55
C TRP A 100 1.91 -13.00 0.32
N TYR A 101 1.96 -11.70 0.52
CA TYR A 101 0.90 -10.93 1.19
C TYR A 101 0.30 -9.94 0.21
N VAL A 102 -0.99 -10.06 -0.04
CA VAL A 102 -1.75 -9.12 -0.89
C VAL A 102 -2.43 -8.12 0.03
N CYS A 103 -1.85 -6.92 0.13
CA CYS A 103 -2.21 -5.93 1.12
C CYS A 103 -3.05 -4.79 0.53
N GLU A 104 -4.27 -4.60 1.05
CA GLU A 104 -5.03 -3.38 0.82
C GLU A 104 -4.48 -2.26 1.69
N LEU A 105 -4.05 -1.15 1.08
CA LEU A 105 -3.38 -0.04 1.77
C LEU A 105 -4.18 1.26 1.63
N SER A 106 -4.63 1.81 2.75
CA SER A 106 -5.21 3.15 2.80
C SER A 106 -4.12 4.23 2.79
N SER A 107 -4.50 5.46 2.42
CA SER A 107 -3.61 6.61 2.54
C SER A 107 -3.14 6.84 3.98
N PHE A 108 -4.00 6.58 4.96
CA PHE A 108 -3.71 6.75 6.38
C PHE A 108 -2.63 5.79 6.89
N GLN A 109 -2.67 4.54 6.44
CA GLN A 109 -1.63 3.56 6.76
C GLN A 109 -0.29 3.90 6.11
N LEU A 110 -0.34 4.44 4.89
CA LEU A 110 0.85 4.84 4.14
C LEU A 110 1.53 6.10 4.69
N GLU A 111 0.83 6.95 5.47
CA GLU A 111 1.45 8.10 6.13
C GLU A 111 2.58 7.71 7.10
N ASP A 112 2.50 6.53 7.69
CA ASP A 112 3.39 6.08 8.76
C ASP A 112 4.40 5.01 8.32
N VAL A 113 4.54 4.78 7.00
CA VAL A 113 5.56 3.84 6.48
C VAL A 113 6.92 4.53 6.37
N GLU A 114 7.97 3.83 6.74
CA GLU A 114 9.36 4.30 6.68
C GLU A 114 10.23 3.44 5.76
N THR A 115 10.30 2.15 6.04
CA THR A 115 11.11 1.17 5.29
C THR A 115 10.25 0.27 4.41
N PHE A 116 8.93 0.33 4.53
CA PHE A 116 7.99 -0.45 3.75
C PHE A 116 8.33 -0.42 2.25
N ARG A 117 8.47 -1.61 1.67
CA ARG A 117 8.82 -1.81 0.25
C ARG A 117 8.02 -2.98 -0.31
N PRO A 118 6.96 -2.76 -1.07
CA PRO A 118 6.27 -3.84 -1.76
C PRO A 118 7.11 -4.33 -2.95
N ARG A 119 7.09 -5.64 -3.20
CA ARG A 119 7.67 -6.22 -4.42
C ARG A 119 6.89 -5.84 -5.67
N ILE A 120 5.56 -5.70 -5.51
CA ILE A 120 4.66 -5.19 -6.53
C ILE A 120 3.78 -4.13 -5.88
N GLY A 121 3.80 -2.92 -6.41
CA GLY A 121 2.91 -1.83 -6.03
C GLY A 121 1.82 -1.65 -7.08
N ILE A 122 0.56 -1.55 -6.69
CA ILE A 122 -0.56 -1.28 -7.59
C ILE A 122 -1.24 0.01 -7.15
N LEU A 123 -1.22 1.02 -8.01
CA LEU A 123 -1.89 2.31 -7.81
C LEU A 123 -3.05 2.46 -8.79
N LEU A 124 -4.27 2.29 -8.30
CA LEU A 124 -5.45 2.20 -9.14
C LEU A 124 -5.89 3.54 -9.71
N ASN A 125 -6.08 4.53 -8.84
CA ASN A 125 -6.57 5.87 -9.20
C ASN A 125 -6.41 6.84 -8.03
N ILE A 126 -6.45 8.14 -8.36
CA ILE A 126 -6.48 9.23 -7.38
C ILE A 126 -7.69 10.14 -7.69
N THR A 127 -8.73 10.03 -6.89
CA THR A 127 -9.89 10.92 -6.91
C THR A 127 -10.10 11.55 -5.54
N PRO A 128 -10.72 12.73 -5.42
CA PRO A 128 -10.97 13.36 -4.13
C PRO A 128 -11.70 12.42 -3.16
N ASP A 129 -11.05 12.11 -2.04
CA ASP A 129 -11.60 11.28 -0.98
C ASP A 129 -10.88 11.63 0.34
N HIS A 130 -11.59 11.62 1.46
CA HIS A 130 -11.04 11.93 2.79
C HIS A 130 -10.23 13.23 2.86
N LEU A 131 -10.56 14.24 2.03
CA LEU A 131 -9.77 15.47 1.91
C LEU A 131 -9.76 16.31 3.19
N ASP A 132 -10.74 16.14 4.08
CA ASP A 132 -10.78 16.74 5.40
C ASP A 132 -9.53 16.45 6.23
N ARG A 133 -8.98 15.24 6.11
CA ARG A 133 -7.70 14.86 6.75
C ARG A 133 -6.48 15.50 6.08
N TYR A 134 -6.58 15.83 4.82
CA TYR A 134 -5.49 16.36 4.00
C TYR A 134 -5.60 17.86 3.75
N GLU A 135 -6.23 18.60 4.66
CA GLU A 135 -6.44 20.05 4.54
C GLU A 135 -7.11 20.44 3.22
N TYR A 136 -8.03 19.61 2.75
CA TYR A 136 -8.72 19.71 1.46
C TYR A 136 -7.79 19.75 0.25
N SER A 137 -6.56 19.24 0.39
CA SER A 137 -5.55 19.19 -0.67
C SER A 137 -5.46 17.81 -1.31
N LEU A 138 -5.79 17.72 -2.59
CA LEU A 138 -5.60 16.51 -3.39
C LEU A 138 -4.11 16.15 -3.51
N ASP A 139 -3.21 17.14 -3.50
CA ASP A 139 -1.76 16.89 -3.55
C ASP A 139 -1.26 16.19 -2.31
N LYS A 140 -1.73 16.60 -1.12
CA LYS A 140 -1.37 15.93 0.14
C LYS A 140 -1.89 14.49 0.17
N TYR A 141 -3.11 14.26 -0.29
CA TYR A 141 -3.69 12.94 -0.40
C TYR A 141 -2.93 12.04 -1.38
N ALA A 142 -2.60 12.54 -2.56
CA ALA A 142 -1.78 11.84 -3.55
C ALA A 142 -0.39 11.53 -3.01
N HIS A 143 0.24 12.49 -2.29
CA HIS A 143 1.53 12.30 -1.65
C HIS A 143 1.50 11.17 -0.61
N ALA A 144 0.44 11.08 0.20
CA ALA A 144 0.29 9.97 1.16
C ALA A 144 0.29 8.61 0.45
N LYS A 145 -0.42 8.46 -0.68
CA LYS A 145 -0.41 7.22 -1.47
C LYS A 145 0.92 6.95 -2.16
N ARG A 146 1.62 7.99 -2.61
CA ARG A 146 2.95 7.90 -3.21
C ARG A 146 3.98 7.27 -2.27
N ARG A 147 3.80 7.37 -0.95
CA ARG A 147 4.71 6.76 0.03
C ARG A 147 4.84 5.24 -0.12
N MET A 148 3.84 4.56 -0.72
CA MET A 148 3.94 3.14 -1.05
C MET A 148 5.18 2.82 -1.89
N MET A 149 5.56 3.74 -2.79
CA MET A 149 6.65 3.54 -3.75
C MET A 149 8.01 4.08 -3.26
N ARG A 150 8.03 4.73 -2.09
CA ARG A 150 9.20 5.49 -1.62
C ARG A 150 10.49 4.68 -1.58
N ASN A 151 10.40 3.42 -1.19
CA ASN A 151 11.56 2.53 -1.03
C ASN A 151 11.66 1.48 -2.16
N MET A 152 10.80 1.54 -3.18
CA MET A 152 10.87 0.65 -4.33
C MET A 152 12.14 0.91 -5.14
N THR A 153 12.70 -0.14 -5.69
CA THR A 153 13.93 -0.12 -6.51
C THR A 153 13.64 -0.69 -7.89
N GLU A 154 14.64 -0.80 -8.74
CA GLU A 154 14.56 -1.42 -10.06
C GLU A 154 14.16 -2.90 -10.05
N GLU A 155 14.30 -3.56 -8.89
CA GLU A 155 13.86 -4.94 -8.73
C GLU A 155 12.35 -5.07 -8.53
N ASP A 156 11.67 -3.97 -8.18
CA ASP A 156 10.25 -3.96 -7.84
C ASP A 156 9.42 -3.49 -9.05
N THR A 157 8.14 -3.84 -9.04
CA THR A 157 7.23 -3.48 -10.14
C THR A 157 6.15 -2.55 -9.63
N LEU A 158 5.97 -1.40 -10.27
CA LEU A 158 4.83 -0.52 -10.06
C LEU A 158 3.85 -0.62 -11.23
N ILE A 159 2.61 -0.98 -10.92
CA ILE A 159 1.49 -1.02 -11.87
C ILE A 159 0.58 0.15 -11.55
N TYR A 160 0.26 0.97 -12.54
CA TYR A 160 -0.64 2.10 -12.36
C TYR A 160 -1.49 2.38 -13.58
N ASN A 161 -2.63 3.03 -13.40
CA ASN A 161 -3.48 3.46 -14.51
C ASN A 161 -2.90 4.71 -15.18
N ALA A 162 -2.25 4.52 -16.33
CA ALA A 162 -1.70 5.62 -17.13
C ALA A 162 -2.77 6.52 -17.77
N MET A 163 -4.03 6.10 -17.79
CA MET A 163 -5.15 6.91 -18.28
C MET A 163 -5.73 7.82 -17.18
N ASP A 164 -5.33 7.65 -15.92
CA ASP A 164 -5.68 8.58 -14.86
C ASP A 164 -4.68 9.75 -14.80
N PRO A 165 -5.08 10.95 -15.31
CA PRO A 165 -4.15 12.08 -15.41
C PRO A 165 -3.71 12.58 -14.03
N VAL A 166 -4.50 12.36 -12.99
CA VAL A 166 -4.13 12.76 -11.63
C VAL A 166 -3.04 11.85 -11.09
N THR A 167 -3.16 10.54 -11.27
CA THR A 167 -2.11 9.58 -10.92
C THR A 167 -0.81 9.93 -11.64
N VAL A 168 -0.86 10.10 -12.96
CA VAL A 168 0.33 10.43 -13.75
C VAL A 168 0.97 11.74 -13.29
N ALA A 169 0.21 12.82 -13.18
CA ALA A 169 0.77 14.13 -12.87
C ALA A 169 1.25 14.28 -11.42
N LYS A 170 0.54 13.68 -10.45
CA LYS A 170 0.77 13.95 -9.02
C LYS A 170 1.57 12.87 -8.31
N VAL A 171 1.54 11.66 -8.82
CA VAL A 171 2.21 10.52 -8.16
C VAL A 171 3.44 10.07 -8.92
N ILE A 172 3.32 9.93 -10.22
CA ILE A 172 4.39 9.41 -11.07
C ILE A 172 5.41 10.51 -11.40
N GLY A 173 4.94 11.66 -11.87
CA GLY A 173 5.81 12.76 -12.29
C GLY A 173 6.60 12.46 -13.56
N ALA A 174 7.18 13.49 -14.17
CA ALA A 174 7.90 13.37 -15.44
C ALA A 174 9.25 12.62 -15.36
N GLU A 175 9.80 12.45 -14.16
CA GLU A 175 11.15 11.89 -13.96
C GLU A 175 11.20 10.37 -13.82
N SER A 176 10.05 9.71 -13.84
CA SER A 176 9.94 8.28 -13.52
C SER A 176 9.53 7.39 -14.70
N GLU A 177 9.53 7.91 -15.92
CA GLU A 177 9.11 7.14 -17.12
C GLU A 177 9.96 5.88 -17.39
N GLU A 178 11.20 5.83 -16.93
CA GLU A 178 12.11 4.70 -17.19
C GLU A 178 11.89 3.48 -16.28
N ARG A 179 11.11 3.62 -15.19
CA ARG A 179 11.00 2.58 -14.14
C ARG A 179 9.59 2.06 -13.92
N LEU A 180 8.60 2.56 -14.66
CA LEU A 180 7.20 2.34 -14.32
C LEU A 180 6.44 1.57 -15.40
N TRP A 181 5.83 0.49 -14.99
CA TRP A 181 4.88 -0.27 -15.79
C TRP A 181 3.53 0.43 -15.77
N SER A 182 2.99 0.75 -16.94
CA SER A 182 1.66 1.36 -17.08
C SER A 182 0.75 0.45 -17.89
N ILE A 183 -0.48 0.27 -17.46
CA ILE A 183 -1.54 -0.32 -18.25
C ILE A 183 -2.29 0.82 -18.95
N ARG A 184 -2.32 0.83 -20.28
CA ARG A 184 -3.11 1.77 -21.07
C ARG A 184 -4.30 1.03 -21.66
N GLU A 185 -5.41 1.72 -21.83
CA GLU A 185 -6.59 1.14 -22.48
C GLU A 185 -6.28 0.61 -23.90
N THR A 186 -5.35 1.25 -24.61
CA THR A 186 -4.86 0.81 -25.91
C THR A 186 -4.08 -0.49 -25.86
N ASP A 187 -3.55 -0.87 -24.71
CA ASP A 187 -2.82 -2.12 -24.50
C ASP A 187 -3.78 -3.29 -24.20
N LEU A 188 -5.06 -2.98 -23.99
CA LEU A 188 -6.16 -3.93 -23.77
C LEU A 188 -6.94 -4.27 -25.06
N ILE A 189 -6.64 -3.61 -26.20
CA ILE A 189 -7.36 -3.78 -27.46
C ILE A 189 -6.66 -4.82 -28.30
N GLY A 190 -7.21 -6.03 -28.30
CA GLY A 190 -6.86 -7.08 -29.23
C GLY A 190 -6.95 -8.45 -28.58
N ASP A 191 -8.01 -9.16 -28.93
CA ASP A 191 -8.20 -10.60 -28.69
C ASP A 191 -7.88 -11.09 -27.26
N ASP A 192 -8.60 -10.58 -26.26
CA ASP A 192 -8.65 -11.08 -24.86
C ASP A 192 -7.28 -11.24 -24.16
N LYS A 193 -6.25 -10.49 -24.57
CA LYS A 193 -4.91 -10.58 -23.96
C LYS A 193 -4.48 -9.25 -23.36
N VAL A 194 -4.17 -9.27 -22.08
CA VAL A 194 -3.46 -8.18 -21.39
C VAL A 194 -1.97 -8.39 -21.60
N TYR A 195 -1.31 -7.52 -22.34
CA TYR A 195 0.14 -7.57 -22.51
C TYR A 195 0.82 -6.73 -21.44
N VAL A 196 1.68 -7.37 -20.68
CA VAL A 196 2.67 -6.71 -19.83
C VAL A 196 4.00 -6.84 -20.56
N LYS A 197 4.69 -5.75 -20.77
CA LYS A 197 5.98 -5.72 -21.46
C LYS A 197 6.99 -6.51 -20.63
N ASP A 198 7.72 -7.44 -21.28
CA ASP A 198 8.73 -8.33 -20.73
C ASP A 198 8.23 -9.40 -19.73
N ASP A 199 7.58 -10.47 -20.25
CA ASP A 199 7.39 -11.81 -19.67
C ASP A 199 6.29 -12.07 -18.62
N LEU A 200 5.33 -11.17 -18.38
CA LEU A 200 4.12 -11.53 -17.65
C LEU A 200 2.89 -11.43 -18.55
N VAL A 201 2.40 -12.55 -19.05
CA VAL A 201 1.16 -12.66 -19.83
C VAL A 201 0.07 -13.18 -18.89
N LEU A 202 -0.95 -12.36 -18.62
CA LEU A 202 -2.22 -12.85 -18.06
C LEU A 202 -3.13 -13.23 -19.24
N ASP A 203 -3.27 -14.51 -19.49
CA ASP A 203 -4.24 -15.05 -20.48
C ASP A 203 -5.60 -15.19 -19.81
N LEU A 204 -6.55 -14.34 -20.15
CA LEU A 204 -7.92 -14.37 -19.65
C LEU A 204 -8.88 -15.17 -20.56
N SER A 205 -8.37 -15.85 -21.57
CA SER A 205 -9.18 -16.55 -22.57
C SER A 205 -9.73 -17.92 -22.15
N THR A 206 -9.49 -18.36 -20.91
CA THR A 206 -10.00 -19.64 -20.40
C THR A 206 -10.91 -19.43 -19.20
N SER A 207 -12.16 -19.13 -19.47
CA SER A 207 -13.29 -19.37 -18.55
C SER A 207 -14.55 -19.64 -19.33
#